data_33c82540a7e92cc6d8356042265b7080
#
_entry.id   33c82540a7e92cc6d8356042265b7080
#
_cell.length_a   1.000
_cell.length_b   1.000
_cell.length_c   1.000
_cell.angle_alpha   90.00
_cell.angle_beta   90.00
_cell.angle_gamma   90.00
#
_symmetry.space_group_name_H-M   'P 1'
#
loop_
_entity.id
_entity.type
_entity.pdbx_description
1 polymer ?
#
loop_
_entity_poly.entity_id
_entity_poly.type
_entity_poly.pdbx_seq_one_letter_code
_entity_poly.pdbx_strand_id
1 'polypeptide(L)' 'MNYEERAKYYEDELKGAAIVEHLNFRCQKRLATWLRTQAAIENRDVSMIIRRLVTISASKEGYDPHGA' A
#
# COMPACT_ATOMS: atom_id res chain seq x y z
N MET A 1 -6.11 2.04 16.38
CA MET A 1 -7.06 1.68 15.32
C MET A 1 -6.96 0.18 15.06
N ASN A 2 -8.07 -0.55 15.13
CA ASN A 2 -8.06 -1.98 14.89
C ASN A 2 -8.14 -2.28 13.38
N TYR A 3 -8.07 -3.57 13.04
CA TYR A 3 -8.06 -3.99 11.64
C TYR A 3 -9.33 -3.57 10.89
N GLU A 4 -10.49 -3.72 11.52
CA GLU A 4 -11.77 -3.39 10.89
C GLU A 4 -11.91 -1.90 10.62
N GLU A 5 -11.49 -1.08 11.57
CA GLU A 5 -11.51 0.38 11.39
C GLU A 5 -10.57 0.82 10.30
N ARG A 6 -9.41 0.18 10.19
CA ARG A 6 -8.45 0.48 9.13
C ARG A 6 -8.99 0.10 7.76
N ALA A 7 -9.64 -1.04 7.67
CA ALA A 7 -10.25 -1.47 6.41
C ALA A 7 -11.34 -0.49 5.97
N LYS A 8 -12.18 -0.04 6.90
CA LYS A 8 -13.22 0.95 6.62
C LYS A 8 -12.61 2.28 6.15
N TYR A 9 -11.55 2.71 6.81
CA TYR A 9 -10.87 3.94 6.46
C TYR A 9 -10.36 3.89 5.01
N TYR A 10 -9.77 2.77 4.63
CA TYR A 10 -9.28 2.60 3.26
C TYR A 10 -10.42 2.58 2.24
N GLU A 11 -11.52 1.93 2.57
CA GLU A 11 -12.69 1.89 1.69
C GLU A 11 -13.23 3.29 1.46
N ASP A 12 -13.31 4.10 2.51
CA ASP A 12 -13.80 5.47 2.41
C ASP A 12 -12.87 6.35 1.59
N GLU A 13 -11.56 6.21 1.77
CA GLU A 13 -10.58 7.00 1.04
C GLU A 13 -10.48 6.60 -0.43
N LEU A 14 -10.67 5.33 -0.71
CA LEU A 14 -10.49 4.76 -2.04
C LEU A 14 -11.83 4.41 -2.68
N LYS A 15 -12.77 5.33 -2.63
CA LYS A 15 -14.09 5.11 -3.22
C LYS A 15 -13.98 4.62 -4.64
N GLY A 16 -14.52 3.43 -4.90
CA GLY A 16 -14.45 2.78 -6.20
C GLY A 16 -13.22 1.94 -6.44
N ALA A 17 -12.27 1.97 -5.49
CA ALA A 17 -11.06 1.15 -5.56
C ALA A 17 -11.00 0.25 -4.32
N ALA A 18 -12.01 -0.55 -4.12
CA ALA A 18 -12.08 -1.46 -2.97
C ALA A 18 -10.85 -2.37 -2.94
N ILE A 19 -10.27 -2.53 -1.75
CA ILE A 19 -9.16 -3.45 -1.57
C ILE A 19 -9.76 -4.85 -1.41
N VAL A 20 -9.83 -5.58 -2.52
CA VAL A 20 -10.44 -6.91 -2.55
C VAL A 20 -9.42 -8.02 -2.77
N GLU A 21 -8.18 -7.65 -3.06
CA GLU A 21 -7.13 -8.61 -3.33
C GLU A 21 -6.03 -8.51 -2.29
N HIS A 22 -5.52 -9.66 -1.91
CA HIS A 22 -4.44 -9.76 -0.95
C HIS A 22 -3.26 -10.46 -1.60
N LEU A 23 -2.16 -9.75 -1.76
CA LEU A 23 -0.96 -10.28 -2.38
C LEU A 23 0.17 -10.34 -1.36
N ASN A 24 0.93 -11.43 -1.42
CA ASN A 24 2.15 -11.57 -0.63
C ASN A 24 3.34 -11.59 -1.58
N PHE A 25 4.46 -11.05 -1.14
CA PHE A 25 5.68 -11.11 -1.92
C PHE A 25 6.88 -11.32 -0.99
N ARG A 26 7.94 -11.84 -1.55
CA ARG A 26 9.20 -12.02 -0.85
C ARG A 26 10.15 -10.94 -1.29
N CYS A 27 10.96 -10.44 -0.37
CA CYS A 27 11.95 -9.42 -0.69
C CYS A 27 13.22 -9.65 0.10
N GLN A 28 14.27 -8.95 -0.30
CA GLN A 28 15.52 -9.00 0.42
C GLN A 28 15.35 -8.41 1.82
N LYS A 29 16.10 -8.93 2.77
CA LYS A 29 16.05 -8.45 4.14
C LYS A 29 16.34 -6.95 4.24
N ARG A 30 17.28 -6.45 3.44
CA ARG A 30 17.62 -5.02 3.42
C ARG A 30 16.44 -4.17 2.99
N LEU A 31 15.70 -4.62 1.99
CA LEU A 31 14.50 -3.90 1.53
C LEU A 31 13.43 -3.90 2.61
N ALA A 32 13.22 -5.04 3.26
CA ALA A 32 12.25 -5.13 4.34
C ALA A 32 12.58 -4.15 5.48
N THR A 33 13.85 -4.09 5.85
CA THR A 33 14.33 -3.17 6.89
C THR A 33 14.11 -1.72 6.48
N TRP A 34 14.43 -1.38 5.23
CA TRP A 34 14.22 -0.03 4.71
C TRP A 34 12.74 0.35 4.75
N LEU A 35 11.87 -0.55 4.30
CA LEU A 35 10.43 -0.31 4.30
C LEU A 35 9.89 -0.07 5.72
N ARG A 36 10.33 -0.87 6.68
CA ARG A 36 9.92 -0.69 8.07
C ARG A 36 10.42 0.63 8.64
N THR A 37 11.61 1.04 8.24
CA THR A 37 12.18 2.32 8.66
C THR A 37 11.36 3.48 8.10
N GLN A 38 11.01 3.42 6.82
CA GLN A 38 10.19 4.45 6.21
C GLN A 38 8.81 4.51 6.86
N ALA A 39 8.21 3.37 7.15
CA ALA A 39 6.93 3.31 7.81
C ALA A 39 6.99 3.97 9.19
N ALA A 40 8.05 3.73 9.95
CA ALA A 40 8.24 4.33 11.26
C ALA A 40 8.41 5.84 11.15
N ILE A 41 9.21 6.30 10.20
CA ILE A 41 9.45 7.74 9.98
C ILE A 41 8.14 8.46 9.63
N GLU A 42 7.33 7.86 8.76
CA GLU A 42 6.08 8.46 8.31
C GLU A 42 4.90 8.15 9.24
N ASN A 43 5.13 7.35 10.27
CA ASN A 43 4.09 6.88 11.16
C ASN A 43 2.93 6.21 10.41
N ARG A 44 3.29 5.33 9.49
CA ARG A 44 2.34 4.60 8.65
C ARG A 44 2.64 3.11 8.69
N ASP A 45 1.70 2.31 8.20
CA ASP A 45 1.94 0.87 8.04
C ASP A 45 2.87 0.60 6.87
N VAL A 46 3.65 -0.47 6.98
CA VAL A 46 4.49 -0.94 5.88
C VAL A 46 3.65 -1.18 4.62
N SER A 47 2.46 -1.75 4.78
CA SER A 47 1.55 -2.00 3.66
C SER A 47 1.22 -0.74 2.88
N MET A 48 1.05 0.39 3.55
CA MET A 48 0.78 1.66 2.90
C MET A 48 1.97 2.14 2.09
N ILE A 49 3.17 1.99 2.64
CA ILE A 49 4.40 2.36 1.94
C ILE A 49 4.56 1.53 0.68
N ILE A 50 4.40 0.22 0.80
CA ILE A 50 4.52 -0.71 -0.32
C ILE A 50 3.50 -0.36 -1.40
N ARG A 51 2.25 -0.18 -1.01
CA ARG A 51 1.16 0.11 -1.94
C ARG A 51 1.42 1.40 -2.71
N ARG A 52 1.87 2.42 -2.00
CA ARG A 52 2.21 3.70 -2.62
C ARG A 52 3.32 3.53 -3.66
N LEU A 53 4.41 2.88 -3.29
CA LEU A 53 5.56 2.70 -4.17
C LEU A 53 5.21 1.85 -5.39
N VAL A 54 4.48 0.77 -5.18
CA VAL A 54 4.07 -0.11 -6.28
C VAL A 54 3.12 0.62 -7.23
N THR A 55 2.18 1.39 -6.70
CA THR A 55 1.25 2.17 -7.52
C THR A 55 1.99 3.18 -8.37
N ILE A 56 2.95 3.89 -7.79
CA ILE A 56 3.75 4.86 -8.52
C ILE A 56 4.54 4.18 -9.64
N SER A 57 5.21 3.08 -9.32
CA SER A 57 5.98 2.34 -10.32
C SER A 57 5.10 1.78 -11.42
N ALA A 58 3.97 1.21 -11.07
CA ALA A 58 3.02 0.65 -12.04
C ALA A 58 2.46 1.75 -12.94
N SER A 59 2.17 2.92 -12.37
CA SER A 59 1.65 4.05 -13.14
C SER A 59 2.62 4.50 -14.22
N LYS A 60 3.92 4.42 -13.94
CA LYS A 60 4.95 4.75 -14.94
C LYS A 60 4.96 3.74 -16.09
N GLU A 61 4.45 2.54 -15.87
CA GLU A 61 4.40 1.49 -16.88
C GLU A 61 3.02 1.34 -17.53
N GLY A 62 2.13 2.28 -17.26
CA GLY A 62 0.84 2.33 -17.93
C GLY A 62 -0.38 1.98 -17.10
N TYR A 63 -0.19 1.60 -15.84
CA TYR A 63 -1.31 1.34 -14.97
C TYR A 63 -1.99 2.64 -14.56
N ASP A 64 -3.31 2.68 -14.65
CA ASP A 64 -4.10 3.83 -14.22
C ASP A 64 -4.92 3.42 -12.99
N PRO A 65 -4.57 3.92 -11.80
CA PRO A 65 -5.30 3.56 -10.58
C PRO A 65 -6.72 4.11 -10.53
N HIS A 66 -7.04 5.09 -11.38
CA HIS A 66 -8.37 5.70 -11.45
C HIS A 66 -9.12 5.33 -12.72
N GLY A 67 -8.48 4.58 -13.60
CA GLY A 67 -9.04 4.22 -14.88
C GLY A 67 -10.03 3.06 -14.78
N ALA A 68 -10.92 3.03 -15.68
CA ALA A 68 -11.81 1.90 -15.85
C ALA A 68 -11.13 0.88 -16.75
#